data_a3045b9a7f1a3abc940b80baf132d277
#
_entry.id   a3045b9a7f1a3abc940b80baf132d277
#
_cell.length_a   1.000
_cell.length_b   1.000
_cell.length_c   1.000
_cell.angle_alpha   90.00
_cell.angle_beta   90.00
_cell.angle_gamma   90.00
#
_symmetry.space_group_name_H-M   'P 1'
#
loop_
_entity.id
_entity.type
_entity.pdbx_description
1 polymer ?
#
loop_
_entity_poly.entity_id
_entity_poly.type
_entity_poly.pdbx_seq_one_letter_code
_entity_poly.pdbx_strand_id
1 'polypeptide(L)'
;VIKQEQAEGKIVAMTGDGTNDAPALAQANVGLAMNSGTTAAKEAANMVDLDSAPTKILEVVEIGKQLLITRGSLTTFSIANDIAKYFAIIPAMFMAAVPQLGVLNIMGLATQNSAILSALIFNAIIIPCLIPLAMKGVKYRPMSSGKLLGRNMLIYGLGGVIAPFVGIKLIDLLIAPILV
;
A
#
# COMPACT_ATOMS: atom_id res chain seq x y z
N VAL A 1 12.26 -2.68 -31.70
CA VAL A 1 12.68 -3.09 -30.34
C VAL A 1 11.59 -2.76 -29.33
N ILE A 2 11.23 -1.47 -29.04
CA ILE A 2 10.28 -1.09 -27.98
C ILE A 2 8.95 -1.85 -28.09
N LYS A 3 8.30 -1.82 -29.28
CA LYS A 3 7.04 -2.55 -29.51
C LYS A 3 7.17 -4.06 -29.31
N GLN A 4 8.31 -4.63 -29.61
CA GLN A 4 8.57 -6.06 -29.43
C GLN A 4 8.65 -6.41 -27.93
N GLU A 5 9.41 -5.65 -27.15
CA GLU A 5 9.51 -5.83 -25.70
C GLU A 5 8.14 -5.62 -25.01
N GLN A 6 7.37 -4.62 -25.48
CA GLN A 6 6.01 -4.38 -24.97
C GLN A 6 5.05 -5.54 -25.33
N ALA A 7 5.19 -6.15 -26.50
CA ALA A 7 4.39 -7.31 -26.89
C ALA A 7 4.67 -8.55 -26.02
N GLU A 8 5.87 -8.65 -25.44
CA GLU A 8 6.24 -9.65 -24.44
C GLU A 8 5.72 -9.33 -23.01
N GLY A 9 4.94 -8.24 -22.85
CA GLY A 9 4.39 -7.82 -21.56
C GLY A 9 5.37 -7.04 -20.68
N LYS A 10 6.49 -6.59 -21.21
CA LYS A 10 7.49 -5.80 -20.48
C LYS A 10 7.11 -4.32 -20.46
N ILE A 11 7.41 -3.65 -19.36
CA ILE A 11 7.33 -2.20 -19.25
C ILE A 11 8.67 -1.62 -19.70
N VAL A 12 8.63 -0.80 -20.75
CA VAL A 12 9.83 -0.24 -21.38
C VAL A 12 9.99 1.23 -20.99
N ALA A 13 11.14 1.56 -20.43
CA ALA A 13 11.56 2.94 -20.20
C ALA A 13 12.62 3.33 -21.24
N MET A 14 12.51 4.53 -21.77
CA MET A 14 13.41 5.10 -22.78
C MET A 14 13.90 6.47 -22.34
N THR A 15 15.19 6.73 -22.50
CA THR A 15 15.74 8.06 -22.33
C THR A 15 16.36 8.53 -23.64
N GLY A 16 16.24 9.82 -23.97
CA GLY A 16 16.78 10.41 -25.19
C GLY A 16 16.77 11.93 -25.17
N ASP A 17 17.52 12.54 -26.08
CA ASP A 17 17.67 13.99 -26.18
C ASP A 17 17.51 14.53 -27.61
N GLY A 18 17.54 13.66 -28.61
CA GLY A 18 17.49 14.00 -30.01
C GLY A 18 16.09 13.95 -30.64
N THR A 19 15.93 14.65 -31.76
CA THR A 19 14.71 14.56 -32.57
C THR A 19 14.46 13.13 -33.08
N ASN A 20 15.52 12.37 -33.32
CA ASN A 20 15.43 10.97 -33.75
C ASN A 20 14.88 10.05 -32.65
N ASP A 21 14.99 10.45 -31.38
CA ASP A 21 14.50 9.70 -30.23
C ASP A 21 13.00 9.91 -29.98
N ALA A 22 12.42 10.98 -30.52
CA ALA A 22 11.03 11.35 -30.26
C ALA A 22 10.02 10.22 -30.54
N PRO A 23 10.08 9.45 -31.63
CA PRO A 23 9.19 8.32 -31.86
C PRO A 23 9.36 7.20 -30.83
N ALA A 24 10.58 6.98 -30.36
CA ALA A 24 10.89 5.97 -29.36
C ALA A 24 10.41 6.41 -27.95
N LEU A 25 10.61 7.68 -27.59
CA LEU A 25 10.13 8.29 -26.37
C LEU A 25 8.58 8.25 -26.28
N ALA A 26 7.90 8.59 -27.39
CA ALA A 26 6.43 8.52 -27.44
C ALA A 26 5.89 7.08 -27.36
N GLN A 27 6.61 6.10 -27.89
CA GLN A 27 6.19 4.70 -27.87
C GLN A 27 6.45 4.01 -26.52
N ALA A 28 7.47 4.45 -25.77
CA ALA A 28 7.84 3.84 -24.50
C ALA A 28 6.73 4.04 -23.44
N ASN A 29 6.64 3.12 -22.49
CA ASN A 29 5.73 3.28 -21.35
C ASN A 29 6.18 4.45 -20.45
N VAL A 30 7.47 4.67 -20.36
CA VAL A 30 8.10 5.79 -19.67
C VAL A 30 9.14 6.41 -20.60
N GLY A 31 8.86 7.59 -21.12
CA GLY A 31 9.77 8.39 -21.93
C GLY A 31 10.36 9.52 -21.09
N LEU A 32 11.68 9.58 -20.96
CA LEU A 32 12.41 10.61 -20.22
C LEU A 32 13.29 11.40 -21.19
N ALA A 33 12.93 12.65 -21.47
CA ALA A 33 13.77 13.55 -22.27
C ALA A 33 14.73 14.33 -21.37
N MET A 34 15.91 14.64 -21.90
CA MET A 34 16.84 15.52 -21.23
C MET A 34 16.44 16.99 -21.38
N ASN A 35 16.68 17.81 -20.36
CA ASN A 35 16.43 19.25 -20.46
C ASN A 35 17.28 19.94 -21.52
N SER A 36 18.47 19.45 -21.76
CA SER A 36 19.35 19.86 -22.87
C SER A 36 18.89 19.37 -24.25
N GLY A 37 17.89 18.47 -24.29
CA GLY A 37 17.40 17.86 -25.52
C GLY A 37 16.55 18.79 -26.38
N THR A 38 16.25 18.32 -27.59
CA THR A 38 15.44 19.06 -28.58
C THR A 38 13.98 19.20 -28.10
N THR A 39 13.30 20.23 -28.60
CA THR A 39 11.86 20.46 -28.33
C THR A 39 11.03 19.23 -28.71
N ALA A 40 11.34 18.61 -29.84
CA ALA A 40 10.64 17.41 -30.30
C ALA A 40 10.78 16.23 -29.33
N ALA A 41 11.95 16.01 -28.74
CA ALA A 41 12.17 14.99 -27.73
C ALA A 41 11.38 15.28 -26.45
N LYS A 42 11.39 16.53 -25.99
CA LYS A 42 10.66 16.98 -24.79
C LYS A 42 9.15 16.85 -24.93
N GLU A 43 8.59 17.20 -26.10
CA GLU A 43 7.16 17.08 -26.37
C GLU A 43 6.70 15.63 -26.51
N ALA A 44 7.59 14.74 -27.00
CA ALA A 44 7.28 13.33 -27.16
C ALA A 44 7.37 12.53 -25.85
N ALA A 45 8.13 13.01 -24.88
CA ALA A 45 8.39 12.32 -23.61
C ALA A 45 7.28 12.56 -22.59
N ASN A 46 7.10 11.60 -21.67
CA ASN A 46 6.20 11.75 -20.52
C ASN A 46 6.79 12.63 -19.41
N MET A 47 8.12 12.69 -19.33
CA MET A 47 8.87 13.41 -18.30
C MET A 47 10.10 14.09 -18.89
N VAL A 48 10.54 15.16 -18.25
CA VAL A 48 11.80 15.86 -18.59
C VAL A 48 12.72 15.84 -17.38
N ASP A 49 13.93 15.35 -17.57
CA ASP A 49 15.01 15.43 -16.57
C ASP A 49 15.67 16.79 -16.62
N LEU A 50 15.49 17.58 -15.59
CA LEU A 50 16.02 18.94 -15.51
C LEU A 50 17.53 18.98 -15.34
N ASP A 51 18.13 17.93 -14.77
CA ASP A 51 19.57 17.81 -14.55
C ASP A 51 20.29 17.26 -15.79
N SER A 52 19.54 16.78 -16.79
CA SER A 52 20.08 16.11 -17.99
C SER A 52 21.02 14.95 -17.68
N ALA A 53 20.69 14.16 -16.66
CA ALA A 53 21.48 13.03 -16.21
C ALA A 53 20.79 11.70 -16.62
N PRO A 54 21.31 10.94 -17.59
CA PRO A 54 20.68 9.70 -18.07
C PRO A 54 20.40 8.66 -16.99
N THR A 55 21.16 8.68 -15.90
CA THR A 55 21.00 7.80 -14.75
C THR A 55 19.73 8.07 -13.93
N LYS A 56 19.09 9.23 -14.09
CA LYS A 56 17.83 9.58 -13.41
C LYS A 56 16.68 8.62 -13.74
N ILE A 57 16.73 7.95 -14.89
CA ILE A 57 15.73 6.92 -15.22
C ILE A 57 15.71 5.79 -14.19
N LEU A 58 16.83 5.46 -13.57
CA LEU A 58 16.91 4.46 -12.52
C LEU A 58 16.15 4.91 -11.26
N GLU A 59 16.31 6.20 -10.89
CA GLU A 59 15.59 6.79 -9.76
C GLU A 59 14.08 6.82 -10.02
N VAL A 60 13.67 7.16 -11.26
CA VAL A 60 12.25 7.14 -11.67
C VAL A 60 11.65 5.73 -11.54
N VAL A 61 12.38 4.71 -12.00
CA VAL A 61 11.95 3.31 -11.89
C VAL A 61 11.88 2.86 -10.43
N GLU A 62 12.86 3.27 -9.61
CA GLU A 62 12.86 2.96 -8.17
C GLU A 62 11.66 3.58 -7.45
N ILE A 63 11.40 4.87 -7.68
CA ILE A 63 10.23 5.58 -7.13
C ILE A 63 8.93 4.92 -7.59
N GLY A 64 8.80 4.60 -8.88
CA GLY A 64 7.63 3.91 -9.41
C GLY A 64 7.38 2.56 -8.75
N LYS A 65 8.42 1.75 -8.57
CA LYS A 65 8.34 0.48 -7.86
C LYS A 65 7.97 0.68 -6.38
N GLN A 66 8.55 1.68 -5.72
CA GLN A 66 8.22 2.01 -4.34
C GLN A 66 6.74 2.38 -4.17
N LEU A 67 6.20 3.18 -5.08
CA LEU A 67 4.77 3.56 -5.06
C LEU A 67 3.85 2.34 -5.22
N LEU A 68 4.15 1.47 -6.18
CA LEU A 68 3.37 0.24 -6.40
C LEU A 68 3.39 -0.69 -5.18
N ILE A 69 4.57 -0.88 -4.58
CA ILE A 69 4.75 -1.72 -3.39
C ILE A 69 4.02 -1.11 -2.20
N THR A 70 4.12 0.20 -2.01
CA THR A 70 3.43 0.92 -0.94
C THR A 70 1.93 0.73 -1.06
N ARG A 71 1.38 0.94 -2.26
CA ARG A 71 -0.06 0.73 -2.52
C ARG A 71 -0.48 -0.71 -2.23
N GLY A 72 0.27 -1.70 -2.71
CA GLY A 72 -0.01 -3.12 -2.46
C GLY A 72 0.05 -3.47 -0.98
N SER A 73 1.06 -2.98 -0.25
CA SER A 73 1.23 -3.23 1.18
C SER A 73 0.09 -2.63 2.01
N LEU A 74 -0.31 -1.38 1.72
CA LEU A 74 -1.41 -0.71 2.41
C LEU A 74 -2.76 -1.38 2.11
N THR A 75 -3.00 -1.82 0.87
CA THR A 75 -4.19 -2.57 0.51
C THR A 75 -4.24 -3.90 1.26
N THR A 76 -3.14 -4.65 1.32
CA THR A 76 -3.04 -5.90 2.07
C THR A 76 -3.30 -5.69 3.55
N PHE A 77 -2.70 -4.66 4.15
CA PHE A 77 -2.95 -4.30 5.55
C PHE A 77 -4.42 -3.96 5.78
N SER A 78 -5.03 -3.13 4.94
CA SER A 78 -6.43 -2.71 5.08
C SER A 78 -7.39 -3.90 5.00
N ILE A 79 -7.24 -4.78 4.00
CA ILE A 79 -8.08 -5.98 3.87
C ILE A 79 -7.91 -6.91 5.07
N ALA A 80 -6.67 -7.18 5.49
CA ALA A 80 -6.39 -8.03 6.64
C ALA A 80 -6.98 -7.45 7.93
N ASN A 81 -6.86 -6.13 8.12
CA ASN A 81 -7.41 -5.39 9.25
C ASN A 81 -8.95 -5.44 9.28
N ASP A 82 -9.61 -5.29 8.12
CA ASP A 82 -11.06 -5.34 8.04
C ASP A 82 -11.59 -6.75 8.33
N ILE A 83 -10.97 -7.77 7.76
CA ILE A 83 -11.34 -9.17 8.05
C ILE A 83 -11.15 -9.48 9.54
N ALA A 84 -10.01 -9.10 10.11
CA ALA A 84 -9.71 -9.34 11.51
C ALA A 84 -10.70 -8.64 12.46
N LYS A 85 -11.13 -7.42 12.14
CA LYS A 85 -12.16 -6.71 12.89
C LYS A 85 -13.51 -7.44 12.89
N TYR A 86 -13.92 -8.01 11.78
CA TYR A 86 -15.15 -8.80 11.73
C TYR A 86 -15.07 -10.00 12.65
N PHE A 87 -13.98 -10.74 12.64
CA PHE A 87 -13.77 -11.87 13.55
C PHE A 87 -13.71 -11.46 15.03
N ALA A 88 -13.26 -10.23 15.30
CA ALA A 88 -13.18 -9.71 16.66
C ALA A 88 -14.56 -9.24 17.18
N ILE A 89 -15.36 -8.56 16.35
CA ILE A 89 -16.57 -7.85 16.78
C ILE A 89 -17.80 -8.72 16.67
N ILE A 90 -17.97 -9.53 15.62
CA ILE A 90 -19.18 -10.33 15.38
C ILE A 90 -19.48 -11.28 16.56
N PRO A 91 -18.53 -12.04 17.10
CA PRO A 91 -18.79 -12.89 18.25
C PRO A 91 -19.30 -12.10 19.46
N ALA A 92 -18.70 -10.95 19.76
CA ALA A 92 -19.11 -10.10 20.87
C ALA A 92 -20.50 -9.49 20.68
N MET A 93 -20.86 -9.12 19.44
CA MET A 93 -22.16 -8.53 19.14
C MET A 93 -23.32 -9.53 19.27
N PHE A 94 -23.10 -10.77 18.84
CA PHE A 94 -24.16 -11.78 18.78
C PHE A 94 -24.18 -12.74 19.98
N MET A 95 -23.26 -12.59 20.92
CA MET A 95 -23.15 -13.46 22.10
C MET A 95 -24.45 -13.47 22.96
N ALA A 96 -25.16 -12.36 23.01
CA ALA A 96 -26.44 -12.28 23.73
C ALA A 96 -27.56 -13.09 23.04
N ALA A 97 -27.54 -13.18 21.71
CA ALA A 97 -28.56 -13.91 20.92
C ALA A 97 -28.17 -15.40 20.72
N VAL A 98 -26.89 -15.67 20.59
CA VAL A 98 -26.31 -17.00 20.33
C VAL A 98 -25.13 -17.25 21.28
N PRO A 99 -25.36 -17.77 22.49
CA PRO A 99 -24.33 -17.96 23.52
C PRO A 99 -23.13 -18.82 23.06
N GLN A 100 -23.33 -19.72 22.10
CA GLN A 100 -22.26 -20.55 21.52
C GLN A 100 -21.16 -19.72 20.83
N LEU A 101 -21.49 -18.52 20.35
CA LEU A 101 -20.48 -17.60 19.76
C LEU A 101 -19.53 -17.04 20.82
N GLY A 102 -19.82 -17.16 22.10
CA GLY A 102 -18.91 -16.79 23.17
C GLY A 102 -17.57 -17.51 23.11
N VAL A 103 -17.54 -18.75 22.59
CA VAL A 103 -16.29 -19.50 22.38
C VAL A 103 -15.38 -18.82 21.35
N LEU A 104 -15.96 -18.07 20.40
CA LEU A 104 -15.23 -17.32 19.37
C LEU A 104 -14.85 -15.90 19.83
N ASN A 105 -15.31 -15.46 21.01
CA ASN A 105 -14.90 -14.18 21.60
C ASN A 105 -13.49 -14.29 22.20
N ILE A 106 -12.50 -14.56 21.33
CA ILE A 106 -11.08 -14.75 21.71
C ILE A 106 -10.53 -13.51 22.43
N MET A 107 -11.05 -12.31 22.10
CA MET A 107 -10.61 -11.07 22.70
C MET A 107 -11.17 -10.83 24.11
N GLY A 108 -12.25 -11.53 24.50
CA GLY A 108 -12.90 -11.30 25.78
C GLY A 108 -13.32 -9.85 25.94
N LEU A 109 -14.06 -9.30 24.97
CA LEU A 109 -14.58 -7.94 25.02
C LEU A 109 -15.68 -7.87 26.10
N ALA A 110 -15.69 -6.80 26.89
CA ALA A 110 -16.48 -6.70 28.11
C ALA A 110 -18.00 -6.69 27.82
N THR A 111 -18.44 -5.88 26.86
CA THR A 111 -19.84 -5.74 26.48
C THR A 111 -19.97 -5.52 24.97
N GLN A 112 -21.17 -5.70 24.43
CA GLN A 112 -21.48 -5.41 23.02
C GLN A 112 -21.20 -3.93 22.68
N ASN A 113 -21.62 -3.01 23.55
CA ASN A 113 -21.43 -1.57 23.34
C ASN A 113 -19.96 -1.19 23.40
N SER A 114 -19.17 -1.74 24.33
CA SER A 114 -17.73 -1.47 24.42
C SER A 114 -16.99 -2.02 23.22
N ALA A 115 -17.39 -3.19 22.69
CA ALA A 115 -16.80 -3.77 21.50
C ALA A 115 -16.98 -2.89 20.26
N ILE A 116 -18.20 -2.37 20.04
CA ILE A 116 -18.51 -1.48 18.90
C ILE A 116 -17.75 -0.17 19.05
N LEU A 117 -17.79 0.45 20.22
CA LEU A 117 -17.16 1.73 20.47
C LEU A 117 -15.63 1.64 20.34
N SER A 118 -15.03 0.58 20.88
CA SER A 118 -13.60 0.32 20.77
C SER A 118 -13.15 0.14 19.32
N ALA A 119 -13.95 -0.54 18.50
CA ALA A 119 -13.66 -0.71 17.08
C ALA A 119 -13.79 0.60 16.30
N LEU A 120 -14.76 1.46 16.62
CA LEU A 120 -14.92 2.78 16.01
C LEU A 120 -13.73 3.68 16.35
N ILE A 121 -13.32 3.73 17.62
CA ILE A 121 -12.16 4.51 18.07
C ILE A 121 -10.89 3.98 17.43
N PHE A 122 -10.72 2.65 17.38
CA PHE A 122 -9.58 2.04 16.69
C PHE A 122 -9.49 2.50 15.23
N ASN A 123 -10.61 2.50 14.49
CA ASN A 123 -10.65 3.00 13.11
C ASN A 123 -10.28 4.49 13.01
N ALA A 124 -10.79 5.31 13.93
CA ALA A 124 -10.47 6.73 13.99
C ALA A 124 -8.96 7.00 14.24
N ILE A 125 -8.27 6.08 14.88
CA ILE A 125 -6.82 6.18 15.15
C ILE A 125 -6.00 5.58 14.01
N ILE A 126 -6.35 4.38 13.53
CA ILE A 126 -5.52 3.66 12.55
C ILE A 126 -5.47 4.36 11.20
N ILE A 127 -6.58 4.97 10.75
CA ILE A 127 -6.63 5.66 9.46
C ILE A 127 -5.64 6.83 9.41
N PRO A 128 -5.64 7.79 10.36
CA PRO A 128 -4.62 8.84 10.39
C PRO A 128 -3.19 8.31 10.54
N CYS A 129 -2.98 7.19 11.24
CA CYS A 129 -1.66 6.58 11.36
C CYS A 129 -1.14 5.97 10.05
N LEU A 130 -2.03 5.52 9.16
CA LEU A 130 -1.66 4.99 7.86
C LEU A 130 -1.30 6.08 6.84
N ILE A 131 -1.81 7.32 7.00
CA ILE A 131 -1.52 8.42 6.09
C ILE A 131 -0.02 8.74 6.00
N PRO A 132 0.72 8.96 7.11
CA PRO A 132 2.16 9.19 7.05
C PRO A 132 2.93 8.01 6.44
N LEU A 133 2.47 6.77 6.67
CA LEU A 133 3.07 5.60 6.06
C LEU A 133 2.84 5.58 4.54
N ALA A 134 1.65 5.98 4.08
CA ALA A 134 1.33 6.11 2.66
C ALA A 134 2.18 7.20 2.00
N MET A 135 2.37 8.34 2.66
CA MET A 135 3.14 9.47 2.14
C MET A 135 4.65 9.17 2.11
N LYS A 136 5.18 8.56 3.18
CA LYS A 136 6.61 8.22 3.27
C LYS A 136 6.99 7.04 2.38
N GLY A 137 6.03 6.19 2.07
CA GLY A 137 6.21 4.96 1.31
C GLY A 137 6.89 3.83 2.10
N VAL A 138 6.64 2.62 1.64
CA VAL A 138 7.33 1.41 2.14
C VAL A 138 8.73 1.38 1.55
N LYS A 139 9.75 1.12 2.38
CA LYS A 139 11.14 1.08 1.94
C LYS A 139 11.34 0.02 0.85
N TYR A 140 11.71 0.48 -0.34
CA TYR A 140 12.09 -0.40 -1.44
C TYR A 140 13.43 -1.05 -1.14
N ARG A 141 13.53 -2.36 -1.36
CA ARG A 141 14.78 -3.10 -1.33
C ARG A 141 14.94 -3.83 -2.67
N PRO A 142 16.08 -3.70 -3.35
CA PRO A 142 16.35 -4.40 -4.60
C PRO A 142 16.33 -5.92 -4.36
N MET A 143 15.26 -6.58 -4.80
CA MET A 143 15.11 -8.04 -4.78
C MET A 143 14.11 -8.46 -5.85
N SER A 144 14.01 -9.76 -6.13
CA SER A 144 13.04 -10.25 -7.11
C SER A 144 11.60 -9.89 -6.69
N SER A 145 10.76 -9.55 -7.66
CA SER A 145 9.38 -9.09 -7.42
C SER A 145 8.55 -10.06 -6.58
N GLY A 146 8.72 -11.38 -6.80
CA GLY A 146 8.01 -12.40 -6.01
C GLY A 146 8.43 -12.44 -4.53
N LYS A 147 9.73 -12.33 -4.24
CA LYS A 147 10.23 -12.30 -2.85
C LYS A 147 9.80 -11.02 -2.13
N LEU A 148 9.82 -9.90 -2.83
CA LEU A 148 9.40 -8.61 -2.30
C LEU A 148 7.92 -8.60 -1.98
N LEU A 149 7.09 -9.10 -2.90
CA LEU A 149 5.65 -9.24 -2.72
C LEU A 149 5.33 -10.16 -1.54
N GLY A 150 5.90 -11.36 -1.50
CA GLY A 150 5.68 -12.33 -0.43
C GLY A 150 6.06 -11.79 0.94
N ARG A 151 7.21 -11.11 1.05
CA ARG A 151 7.65 -10.46 2.29
C ARG A 151 6.67 -9.36 2.74
N ASN A 152 6.25 -8.51 1.83
CA ASN A 152 5.34 -7.40 2.15
C ASN A 152 3.95 -7.93 2.52
N MET A 153 3.44 -8.93 1.83
CA MET A 153 2.19 -9.61 2.19
C MET A 153 2.28 -10.22 3.58
N LEU A 154 3.39 -10.87 3.93
CA LEU A 154 3.59 -11.44 5.26
C LEU A 154 3.60 -10.34 6.35
N ILE A 155 4.41 -9.31 6.19
CA ILE A 155 4.56 -8.25 7.18
C ILE A 155 3.26 -7.45 7.35
N TYR A 156 2.68 -6.98 6.26
CA TYR A 156 1.47 -6.13 6.30
C TYR A 156 0.19 -6.94 6.48
N GLY A 157 0.14 -8.19 6.01
CA GLY A 157 -0.95 -9.11 6.26
C GLY A 157 -1.03 -9.50 7.73
N LEU A 158 0.07 -9.98 8.32
CA LEU A 158 0.14 -10.28 9.76
C LEU A 158 -0.06 -9.03 10.61
N GLY A 159 0.58 -7.91 10.25
CA GLY A 159 0.38 -6.64 10.93
C GLY A 159 -1.07 -6.18 10.89
N GLY A 160 -1.73 -6.33 9.75
CA GLY A 160 -3.15 -6.02 9.57
C GLY A 160 -4.09 -6.89 10.42
N VAL A 161 -3.72 -8.17 10.65
CA VAL A 161 -4.48 -9.05 11.54
C VAL A 161 -4.21 -8.72 13.01
N ILE A 162 -2.95 -8.53 13.40
CA ILE A 162 -2.57 -8.31 14.81
C ILE A 162 -3.04 -6.94 15.31
N ALA A 163 -2.95 -5.90 14.47
CA ALA A 163 -3.26 -4.53 14.87
C ALA A 163 -4.67 -4.35 15.45
N PRO A 164 -5.78 -4.84 14.83
CA PRO A 164 -7.09 -4.71 15.41
C PRO A 164 -7.27 -5.54 16.69
N PHE A 165 -6.71 -6.77 16.75
CA PHE A 165 -6.81 -7.59 17.96
C PHE A 165 -6.17 -6.88 19.16
N VAL A 166 -4.96 -6.36 19.01
CA VAL A 166 -4.27 -5.63 20.07
C VAL A 166 -4.91 -4.27 20.33
N GLY A 167 -5.16 -3.50 19.28
CA GLY A 167 -5.66 -2.12 19.38
C GLY A 167 -7.07 -2.04 19.96
N ILE A 168 -8.01 -2.86 19.49
CA ILE A 168 -9.39 -2.90 20.00
C ILE A 168 -9.38 -3.38 21.44
N LYS A 169 -8.59 -4.40 21.80
CA LYS A 169 -8.51 -4.88 23.18
C LYS A 169 -7.96 -3.83 24.14
N LEU A 170 -6.92 -3.12 23.75
CA LEU A 170 -6.37 -2.02 24.57
C LEU A 170 -7.41 -0.91 24.79
N ILE A 171 -8.16 -0.54 23.75
CA ILE A 171 -9.20 0.48 23.85
C ILE A 171 -10.37 -0.03 24.70
N ASP A 172 -10.78 -1.28 24.53
CA ASP A 172 -11.84 -1.91 25.33
C ASP A 172 -11.48 -1.88 26.84
N LEU A 173 -10.24 -2.20 27.18
CA LEU A 173 -9.78 -2.13 28.59
C LEU A 173 -9.86 -0.72 29.19
N LEU A 174 -9.70 0.32 28.36
CA LEU A 174 -9.82 1.72 28.81
C LEU A 174 -11.26 2.20 28.90
N ILE A 175 -12.13 1.70 28.05
CA ILE A 175 -13.52 2.18 27.92
C ILE A 175 -14.50 1.33 28.75
N ALA A 176 -14.26 0.04 28.89
CA ALA A 176 -15.14 -0.85 29.62
C ALA A 176 -15.45 -0.36 31.06
N PRO A 177 -14.48 0.14 31.86
CA PRO A 177 -14.77 0.66 33.20
C PRO A 177 -15.64 1.91 33.22
N ILE A 178 -15.79 2.62 32.08
CA ILE A 178 -16.58 3.85 31.95
C ILE A 178 -18.00 3.52 31.51
N LEU A 179 -18.19 2.40 30.81
CA LEU A 179 -19.46 1.96 30.24
C LEU A 179 -20.21 0.93 31.09
N VAL A 180 -19.57 0.35 32.07
CA VAL A 180 -20.15 -0.55 33.06
C VAL A 180 -20.42 0.23 34.35
#